data_927758618a6be8e7068c2dd5c17f0bae
#
_entry.id   927758618a6be8e7068c2dd5c17f0bae
#
_cell.length_a   1.000
_cell.length_b   1.000
_cell.length_c   1.000
_cell.angle_alpha   90.00
_cell.angle_beta   90.00
_cell.angle_gamma   90.00
#
_symmetry.space_group_name_H-M   'P 1'
#
loop_
_entity.id
_entity.type
_entity.pdbx_description
1 polymer ?
#
loop_
_entity_poly.entity_id
_entity_poly.type
_entity_poly.pdbx_seq_one_letter_code
_entity_poly.pdbx_strand_id
1 'polypeptide(L)'
;IEHENIPAELTAYIDPKNITVNIEKRATKEFTVEVELLNQDQLPLGYELGEPEVTPSTVTIVSSESIIEQIAMVKVFIDVADLRESIRSRELPVSVYDIQGNDLSVRVEPESVAVSVLVERPSKTVPLNVPTTGELPEGLSLEEMNAPEEIEIFGKRDVLNEIDEISTEAIDLSKVEQSDTYVVPIDFPEGVIANNEEVEVSIELTEERVFEEVGVETRGTNN
;
A
#
# COMPACT_ATOMS: atom_id res chain seq x y z
N ILE A 1 -4.37 -56.49 -27.41
CA ILE A 1 -5.69 -56.19 -27.98
C ILE A 1 -5.99 -57.31 -28.95
N GLU A 2 -6.99 -58.15 -28.64
CA GLU A 2 -7.49 -59.11 -29.60
C GLU A 2 -8.62 -58.44 -30.39
N HIS A 3 -8.57 -58.54 -31.70
CA HIS A 3 -9.58 -58.03 -32.58
C HIS A 3 -10.47 -59.15 -33.09
N GLU A 4 -11.75 -59.06 -32.83
CA GLU A 4 -12.72 -59.98 -33.40
C GLU A 4 -13.41 -59.33 -34.63
N ASN A 5 -13.73 -60.13 -35.67
CA ASN A 5 -14.50 -59.73 -36.87
C ASN A 5 -13.81 -58.79 -37.83
N ILE A 6 -12.51 -58.95 -38.11
CA ILE A 6 -11.91 -58.32 -39.27
C ILE A 6 -12.08 -59.24 -40.49
N PRO A 7 -12.62 -58.77 -41.61
CA PRO A 7 -12.69 -59.57 -42.87
C PRO A 7 -11.27 -60.02 -43.28
N ALA A 8 -11.16 -61.23 -43.81
CA ALA A 8 -9.85 -61.83 -44.20
C ALA A 8 -9.07 -61.02 -45.25
N GLU A 9 -9.71 -60.06 -45.89
CA GLU A 9 -9.14 -59.16 -46.93
C GLU A 9 -8.49 -57.89 -46.35
N LEU A 10 -8.66 -57.67 -45.02
CA LEU A 10 -8.12 -56.48 -44.35
C LEU A 10 -7.03 -56.90 -43.35
N THR A 11 -5.90 -56.13 -43.39
CA THR A 11 -4.84 -56.29 -42.40
C THR A 11 -4.96 -55.19 -41.39
N ALA A 12 -5.19 -55.55 -40.13
CA ALA A 12 -5.17 -54.56 -39.02
C ALA A 12 -3.73 -54.24 -38.63
N TYR A 13 -3.38 -52.98 -38.65
CA TYR A 13 -2.12 -52.43 -38.11
C TYR A 13 -2.37 -51.76 -36.80
N ILE A 14 -1.77 -52.23 -35.72
CA ILE A 14 -1.91 -51.65 -34.36
C ILE A 14 -0.59 -50.96 -34.03
N ASP A 15 -0.65 -49.66 -33.83
CA ASP A 15 0.49 -48.82 -33.42
C ASP A 15 0.02 -47.84 -32.34
N PRO A 16 0.60 -47.85 -31.14
CA PRO A 16 1.55 -48.82 -30.58
C PRO A 16 0.96 -50.19 -30.30
N LYS A 17 1.74 -51.26 -30.44
CA LYS A 17 1.33 -52.63 -30.17
C LYS A 17 1.06 -52.91 -28.68
N ASN A 18 1.73 -52.18 -27.81
CA ASN A 18 1.64 -52.30 -26.36
C ASN A 18 1.40 -50.88 -25.77
N ILE A 19 0.48 -50.81 -24.85
CA ILE A 19 0.21 -49.63 -24.00
C ILE A 19 0.50 -50.05 -22.56
N THR A 20 1.38 -49.31 -21.87
CA THR A 20 1.63 -49.47 -20.46
C THR A 20 0.55 -48.73 -19.70
N VAL A 21 -0.19 -49.40 -18.84
CA VAL A 21 -1.21 -48.82 -17.96
C VAL A 21 -0.71 -48.95 -16.53
N ASN A 22 -0.50 -47.81 -15.87
CA ASN A 22 -0.24 -47.76 -14.43
C ASN A 22 -1.57 -47.62 -13.72
N ILE A 23 -1.84 -48.54 -12.77
CA ILE A 23 -3.02 -48.47 -11.90
C ILE A 23 -2.51 -48.15 -10.51
N GLU A 24 -2.95 -46.96 -10.00
CA GLU A 24 -2.65 -46.49 -8.67
C GLU A 24 -3.90 -46.44 -7.81
N LYS A 25 -3.70 -46.52 -6.50
CA LYS A 25 -4.79 -46.41 -5.53
C LYS A 25 -5.28 -44.96 -5.49
N ARG A 26 -6.59 -44.76 -5.61
CA ARG A 26 -7.22 -43.47 -5.42
C ARG A 26 -7.19 -43.05 -3.96
N ALA A 27 -6.75 -41.83 -3.67
CA ALA A 27 -6.73 -41.25 -2.34
C ALA A 27 -7.51 -39.93 -2.34
N THR A 28 -7.99 -39.58 -1.16
CA THR A 28 -8.70 -38.30 -0.91
C THR A 28 -8.13 -37.68 0.35
N LYS A 29 -7.77 -36.40 0.30
CA LYS A 29 -7.20 -35.70 1.45
C LYS A 29 -7.65 -34.23 1.45
N GLU A 30 -7.87 -33.68 2.65
CA GLU A 30 -8.14 -32.25 2.86
C GLU A 30 -6.84 -31.47 2.98
N PHE A 31 -6.84 -30.27 2.39
CA PHE A 31 -5.73 -29.33 2.44
C PHE A 31 -6.25 -27.95 2.78
N THR A 32 -5.49 -27.21 3.56
CA THR A 32 -5.74 -25.79 3.82
C THR A 32 -5.36 -24.96 2.61
N VAL A 33 -6.18 -23.97 2.27
CA VAL A 33 -5.94 -23.06 1.17
C VAL A 33 -5.23 -21.82 1.71
N GLU A 34 -4.09 -21.48 1.11
CA GLU A 34 -3.34 -20.27 1.40
C GLU A 34 -3.68 -19.17 0.36
N VAL A 35 -3.83 -17.94 0.81
CA VAL A 35 -4.03 -16.80 -0.08
C VAL A 35 -2.70 -16.10 -0.33
N GLU A 36 -2.33 -15.94 -1.60
CA GLU A 36 -1.15 -15.18 -1.99
C GLU A 36 -1.56 -13.87 -2.65
N LEU A 37 -1.13 -12.76 -2.03
CA LEU A 37 -1.38 -11.40 -2.53
C LEU A 37 -0.29 -11.03 -3.53
N LEU A 38 -0.68 -10.77 -4.78
CA LEU A 38 0.22 -10.33 -5.85
C LEU A 38 0.26 -8.81 -5.90
N ASN A 39 1.43 -8.25 -6.30
CA ASN A 39 1.63 -6.82 -6.54
C ASN A 39 1.32 -5.92 -5.31
N GLN A 40 1.67 -6.37 -4.11
CA GLN A 40 1.47 -5.60 -2.88
C GLN A 40 2.27 -4.28 -2.87
N ASP A 41 3.38 -4.23 -3.61
CA ASP A 41 4.22 -3.05 -3.81
C ASP A 41 3.56 -1.98 -4.70
N GLN A 42 2.51 -2.34 -5.43
CA GLN A 42 1.71 -1.44 -6.26
C GLN A 42 0.43 -0.95 -5.56
N LEU A 43 0.28 -1.24 -4.27
CA LEU A 43 -0.81 -0.65 -3.48
C LEU A 43 -0.60 0.86 -3.40
N PRO A 44 -1.65 1.70 -3.63
CA PRO A 44 -1.51 3.14 -3.55
C PRO A 44 -1.02 3.60 -2.18
N LEU A 45 -0.20 4.65 -2.13
CA LEU A 45 0.27 5.24 -0.88
C LEU A 45 -0.91 5.64 0.01
N GLY A 46 -0.72 5.47 1.31
CA GLY A 46 -1.76 5.76 2.30
C GLY A 46 -2.74 4.60 2.55
N TYR A 47 -2.63 3.50 1.82
CA TYR A 47 -3.48 2.32 2.00
C TYR A 47 -2.72 1.15 2.65
N GLU A 48 -3.46 0.32 3.36
CA GLU A 48 -2.98 -0.89 4.04
C GLU A 48 -3.94 -2.05 3.78
N LEU A 49 -3.38 -3.27 3.64
CA LEU A 49 -4.14 -4.50 3.50
C LEU A 49 -4.27 -5.19 4.85
N GLY A 50 -5.49 -5.58 5.20
CA GLY A 50 -5.74 -6.51 6.27
C GLY A 50 -5.38 -7.95 5.88
N GLU A 51 -5.43 -8.86 6.85
CA GLU A 51 -5.24 -10.29 6.57
C GLU A 51 -6.34 -10.80 5.62
N PRO A 52 -5.98 -11.54 4.56
CA PRO A 52 -6.96 -12.09 3.64
C PRO A 52 -7.75 -13.23 4.30
N GLU A 53 -9.06 -13.25 4.06
CA GLU A 53 -9.94 -14.32 4.50
C GLU A 53 -10.35 -15.20 3.32
N VAL A 54 -10.36 -16.53 3.50
CA VAL A 54 -10.75 -17.49 2.49
C VAL A 54 -11.86 -18.42 3.00
N THR A 55 -12.89 -18.62 2.18
CA THR A 55 -14.04 -19.45 2.53
C THR A 55 -14.45 -20.38 1.36
N PRO A 56 -14.47 -21.71 1.54
CA PRO A 56 -13.98 -22.42 2.70
C PRO A 56 -12.45 -22.36 2.84
N SER A 57 -11.93 -22.50 4.06
CA SER A 57 -10.48 -22.48 4.34
C SER A 57 -9.78 -23.79 3.99
N THR A 58 -10.54 -24.83 3.68
CA THR A 58 -10.02 -26.14 3.26
C THR A 58 -10.71 -26.63 2.00
N VAL A 59 -9.99 -27.39 1.20
CA VAL A 59 -10.51 -28.08 0.02
C VAL A 59 -10.14 -29.55 0.06
N THR A 60 -10.97 -30.38 -0.55
CA THR A 60 -10.74 -31.82 -0.69
C THR A 60 -10.09 -32.10 -2.04
N ILE A 61 -8.93 -32.76 -2.03
CA ILE A 61 -8.24 -33.17 -3.25
C ILE A 61 -8.36 -34.68 -3.44
N VAL A 62 -8.73 -35.07 -4.65
CA VAL A 62 -8.90 -36.46 -5.06
C VAL A 62 -7.94 -36.75 -6.21
N SER A 63 -6.98 -37.68 -5.97
CA SER A 63 -5.99 -38.09 -6.97
C SER A 63 -5.45 -39.47 -6.66
N SER A 64 -4.36 -39.91 -7.32
CA SER A 64 -3.61 -41.10 -6.91
C SER A 64 -2.82 -40.82 -5.62
N GLU A 65 -2.54 -41.88 -4.85
CA GLU A 65 -1.81 -41.78 -3.57
C GLU A 65 -0.42 -41.11 -3.79
N SER A 66 0.26 -41.46 -4.86
CA SER A 66 1.57 -40.89 -5.21
C SER A 66 1.52 -39.38 -5.50
N ILE A 67 0.45 -38.85 -6.14
CA ILE A 67 0.28 -37.41 -6.41
C ILE A 67 -0.12 -36.70 -5.11
N ILE A 68 -1.01 -37.27 -4.29
CA ILE A 68 -1.39 -36.66 -3.00
C ILE A 68 -0.17 -36.44 -2.09
N GLU A 69 0.82 -37.34 -2.13
CA GLU A 69 2.05 -37.25 -1.34
C GLU A 69 3.01 -36.15 -1.89
N GLN A 70 2.89 -35.76 -3.15
CA GLN A 70 3.70 -34.72 -3.78
C GLN A 70 3.15 -33.30 -3.52
N ILE A 71 1.87 -33.19 -3.11
CA ILE A 71 1.26 -31.89 -2.85
C ILE A 71 1.97 -31.20 -1.69
N ALA A 72 2.56 -30.05 -1.97
CA ALA A 72 3.23 -29.20 -0.99
C ALA A 72 2.44 -27.94 -0.65
N MET A 73 1.78 -27.32 -1.64
CA MET A 73 1.08 -26.05 -1.50
C MET A 73 -0.26 -26.07 -2.23
N VAL A 74 -1.28 -25.52 -1.59
CA VAL A 74 -2.62 -25.30 -2.17
C VAL A 74 -2.93 -23.81 -2.01
N LYS A 75 -2.99 -23.09 -3.12
CA LYS A 75 -3.04 -21.63 -3.11
C LYS A 75 -4.12 -21.06 -4.00
N VAL A 76 -4.54 -19.85 -3.65
CA VAL A 76 -5.28 -18.94 -4.50
C VAL A 76 -4.51 -17.63 -4.62
N PHE A 77 -4.55 -17.01 -5.78
CA PHE A 77 -3.85 -15.77 -6.07
C PHE A 77 -4.83 -14.64 -6.26
N ILE A 78 -4.56 -13.51 -5.63
CA ILE A 78 -5.36 -12.30 -5.79
C ILE A 78 -4.43 -11.11 -6.05
N ASP A 79 -4.70 -10.39 -7.14
CA ASP A 79 -3.99 -9.19 -7.49
C ASP A 79 -4.58 -7.99 -6.73
N VAL A 80 -3.71 -7.27 -6.01
CA VAL A 80 -4.03 -6.12 -5.18
C VAL A 80 -3.42 -4.81 -5.72
N ALA A 81 -2.90 -4.82 -6.94
CA ALA A 81 -2.41 -3.61 -7.60
C ALA A 81 -3.50 -2.54 -7.65
N ASP A 82 -3.14 -1.29 -7.35
CA ASP A 82 -4.03 -0.11 -7.39
C ASP A 82 -5.35 -0.23 -6.59
N LEU A 83 -5.41 -1.18 -5.66
CA LEU A 83 -6.61 -1.47 -4.89
C LEU A 83 -6.87 -0.36 -3.85
N ARG A 84 -8.07 0.25 -3.89
CA ARG A 84 -8.51 1.31 -2.98
C ARG A 84 -9.75 0.93 -2.17
N GLU A 85 -10.40 -0.17 -2.54
CA GLU A 85 -11.62 -0.66 -1.90
C GLU A 85 -11.45 -2.13 -1.54
N SER A 86 -12.06 -2.52 -0.43
CA SER A 86 -12.02 -3.91 0.04
C SER A 86 -12.68 -4.86 -0.96
N ILE A 87 -12.03 -5.98 -1.21
CA ILE A 87 -12.58 -7.09 -1.98
C ILE A 87 -13.45 -7.92 -1.05
N ARG A 88 -14.71 -8.09 -1.42
CA ARG A 88 -15.67 -8.90 -0.68
C ARG A 88 -16.04 -10.13 -1.49
N SER A 89 -15.68 -11.31 -0.98
CA SER A 89 -16.15 -12.60 -1.52
C SER A 89 -15.92 -12.78 -3.03
N ARG A 90 -14.67 -12.60 -3.50
CA ARG A 90 -14.29 -12.86 -4.89
C ARG A 90 -14.02 -14.36 -5.05
N GLU A 91 -14.72 -15.01 -5.96
CA GLU A 91 -14.49 -16.40 -6.35
C GLU A 91 -13.19 -16.53 -7.14
N LEU A 92 -12.25 -17.34 -6.63
CA LEU A 92 -10.94 -17.58 -7.24
C LEU A 92 -10.66 -19.09 -7.34
N PRO A 93 -10.05 -19.54 -8.47
CA PRO A 93 -9.69 -20.92 -8.65
C PRO A 93 -8.57 -21.32 -7.70
N VAL A 94 -8.63 -22.56 -7.20
CA VAL A 94 -7.59 -23.15 -6.37
C VAL A 94 -6.53 -23.78 -7.25
N SER A 95 -5.28 -23.46 -7.00
CA SER A 95 -4.09 -24.03 -7.66
C SER A 95 -3.32 -24.93 -6.69
N VAL A 96 -2.80 -26.03 -7.19
CA VAL A 96 -2.12 -27.05 -6.38
C VAL A 96 -0.70 -27.25 -6.91
N TYR A 97 0.29 -27.18 -6.03
CA TYR A 97 1.70 -27.25 -6.40
C TYR A 97 2.47 -28.31 -5.63
N ASP A 98 3.49 -28.87 -6.30
CA ASP A 98 4.49 -29.69 -5.66
C ASP A 98 5.58 -28.85 -4.94
N ILE A 99 6.56 -29.52 -4.31
CA ILE A 99 7.66 -28.85 -3.59
C ILE A 99 8.60 -28.08 -4.53
N GLN A 100 8.61 -28.37 -5.83
CA GLN A 100 9.40 -27.67 -6.84
C GLN A 100 8.62 -26.46 -7.43
N GLY A 101 7.35 -26.27 -7.06
CA GLY A 101 6.48 -25.23 -7.58
C GLY A 101 5.85 -25.57 -8.94
N ASN A 102 5.84 -26.83 -9.35
CA ASN A 102 5.13 -27.26 -10.55
C ASN A 102 3.63 -27.42 -10.23
N ASP A 103 2.79 -27.00 -11.17
CA ASP A 103 1.34 -27.18 -11.09
C ASP A 103 0.96 -28.66 -11.20
N LEU A 104 0.11 -29.10 -10.30
CA LEU A 104 -0.42 -30.47 -10.28
C LEU A 104 -1.87 -30.48 -10.75
N SER A 105 -2.13 -31.08 -11.92
CA SER A 105 -3.49 -31.26 -12.46
C SER A 105 -4.24 -32.30 -11.64
N VAL A 106 -4.94 -31.89 -10.60
CA VAL A 106 -5.72 -32.74 -9.68
C VAL A 106 -7.17 -32.28 -9.61
N ARG A 107 -8.07 -33.14 -9.14
CA ARG A 107 -9.44 -32.75 -8.87
C ARG A 107 -9.54 -32.13 -7.47
N VAL A 108 -9.98 -30.89 -7.42
CA VAL A 108 -10.18 -30.11 -6.20
C VAL A 108 -11.68 -29.89 -5.98
N GLU A 109 -12.17 -30.04 -4.75
CA GLU A 109 -13.56 -29.85 -4.37
C GLU A 109 -13.66 -28.98 -3.08
N PRO A 110 -14.20 -27.76 -3.17
CA PRO A 110 -14.64 -27.03 -4.38
C PRO A 110 -13.46 -26.59 -5.26
N GLU A 111 -13.69 -26.38 -6.56
CA GLU A 111 -12.68 -25.93 -7.53
C GLU A 111 -12.28 -24.46 -7.33
N SER A 112 -13.18 -23.68 -6.72
CA SER A 112 -12.94 -22.27 -6.37
C SER A 112 -13.35 -21.99 -4.94
N VAL A 113 -12.75 -20.96 -4.36
CA VAL A 113 -13.05 -20.47 -3.02
C VAL A 113 -13.28 -18.95 -3.05
N ALA A 114 -14.09 -18.46 -2.12
CA ALA A 114 -14.34 -17.05 -1.96
C ALA A 114 -13.23 -16.41 -1.12
N VAL A 115 -12.58 -15.38 -1.65
CA VAL A 115 -11.53 -14.61 -0.97
C VAL A 115 -12.02 -13.19 -0.70
N SER A 116 -11.78 -12.72 0.52
CA SER A 116 -12.03 -11.34 0.94
C SER A 116 -10.71 -10.71 1.38
N VAL A 117 -10.47 -9.45 0.99
CA VAL A 117 -9.30 -8.67 1.41
C VAL A 117 -9.79 -7.32 1.88
N LEU A 118 -9.53 -7.00 3.14
CA LEU A 118 -9.83 -5.70 3.70
C LEU A 118 -8.79 -4.70 3.21
N VAL A 119 -9.25 -3.55 2.72
CA VAL A 119 -8.40 -2.40 2.39
C VAL A 119 -8.78 -1.27 3.32
N GLU A 120 -7.80 -0.74 4.04
CA GLU A 120 -7.96 0.37 4.95
C GLU A 120 -7.11 1.55 4.50
N ARG A 121 -7.49 2.74 4.91
CA ARG A 121 -6.71 3.97 4.75
C ARG A 121 -6.50 4.56 6.14
N PRO A 122 -5.51 4.05 6.90
CA PRO A 122 -5.24 4.57 8.22
C PRO A 122 -4.85 6.04 8.17
N SER A 123 -5.31 6.83 9.14
CA SER A 123 -4.97 8.24 9.29
C SER A 123 -4.55 8.58 10.71
N LYS A 124 -3.75 9.64 10.85
CA LYS A 124 -3.37 10.25 12.11
C LYS A 124 -3.36 11.76 11.95
N THR A 125 -3.92 12.48 12.91
CA THR A 125 -3.77 13.94 12.99
C THR A 125 -2.55 14.26 13.83
N VAL A 126 -1.66 15.07 13.29
CA VAL A 126 -0.40 15.48 13.94
C VAL A 126 -0.22 16.99 13.84
N PRO A 127 0.54 17.60 14.76
CA PRO A 127 0.93 19.00 14.66
C PRO A 127 1.69 19.29 13.34
N LEU A 128 1.41 20.47 12.76
CA LEU A 128 2.12 20.99 11.60
C LEU A 128 3.08 22.09 12.05
N ASN A 129 4.38 21.91 11.84
CA ASN A 129 5.39 22.87 12.12
C ASN A 129 5.76 23.65 10.85
N VAL A 130 5.79 24.97 10.93
CA VAL A 130 6.18 25.86 9.82
C VAL A 130 7.51 26.54 10.21
N PRO A 131 8.66 25.97 9.83
CA PRO A 131 9.96 26.56 10.14
C PRO A 131 10.20 27.82 9.30
N THR A 132 10.95 28.78 9.89
CA THR A 132 11.38 29.99 9.21
C THR A 132 12.90 30.07 9.19
N THR A 133 13.48 30.71 8.18
CA THR A 133 14.91 30.97 8.05
C THR A 133 15.15 32.43 7.64
N GLY A 134 16.37 32.92 7.86
CA GLY A 134 16.73 34.29 7.58
C GLY A 134 16.13 35.30 8.54
N GLU A 135 16.35 36.57 8.31
CA GLU A 135 15.83 37.69 9.07
C GLU A 135 15.01 38.56 8.15
N LEU A 136 13.97 39.23 8.69
CA LEU A 136 13.17 40.17 7.94
C LEU A 136 14.03 41.35 7.47
N PRO A 137 13.68 42.00 6.33
CA PRO A 137 14.31 43.26 5.88
C PRO A 137 14.26 44.33 6.95
N GLU A 138 15.28 45.23 6.96
CA GLU A 138 15.36 46.32 7.92
C GLU A 138 14.08 47.18 7.91
N GLY A 139 13.56 47.47 9.09
CA GLY A 139 12.35 48.28 9.28
C GLY A 139 11.04 47.53 9.25
N LEU A 140 11.10 46.20 9.07
CA LEU A 140 9.94 45.31 9.15
C LEU A 140 10.04 44.39 10.37
N SER A 141 8.90 44.15 11.01
CA SER A 141 8.78 43.14 12.07
C SER A 141 7.57 42.26 11.81
N LEU A 142 7.65 40.98 12.22
CA LEU A 142 6.59 40.01 12.11
C LEU A 142 5.51 40.36 13.16
N GLU A 143 4.30 40.64 12.72
CA GLU A 143 3.15 40.90 13.58
C GLU A 143 2.46 39.58 13.90
N GLU A 144 2.13 38.78 12.87
CA GLU A 144 1.45 37.49 13.02
C GLU A 144 1.83 36.54 11.88
N MET A 145 1.89 35.25 12.21
CA MET A 145 2.01 34.18 11.23
C MET A 145 0.92 33.13 11.50
N ASN A 146 0.00 32.99 10.56
CA ASN A 146 -1.13 32.08 10.66
C ASN A 146 -0.98 30.94 9.68
N ALA A 147 -0.98 29.71 10.21
CA ALA A 147 -0.99 28.44 9.47
C ALA A 147 -1.93 27.45 10.16
N PRO A 148 -2.36 26.37 9.51
CA PRO A 148 -3.02 25.28 10.18
C PRO A 148 -2.10 24.70 11.27
N GLU A 149 -2.67 24.49 12.47
CA GLU A 149 -1.91 23.96 13.63
C GLU A 149 -1.69 22.44 13.50
N GLU A 150 -2.60 21.75 12.78
CA GLU A 150 -2.60 20.29 12.64
C GLU A 150 -2.89 19.89 11.21
N ILE A 151 -2.42 18.69 10.84
CA ILE A 151 -2.66 18.07 9.55
C ILE A 151 -3.06 16.61 9.71
N GLU A 152 -4.03 16.14 8.90
CA GLU A 152 -4.37 14.73 8.79
C GLU A 152 -3.49 14.07 7.73
N ILE A 153 -2.71 13.08 8.16
CA ILE A 153 -1.80 12.29 7.33
C ILE A 153 -2.32 10.85 7.19
N PHE A 154 -1.98 10.21 6.09
CA PHE A 154 -2.37 8.85 5.75
C PHE A 154 -1.13 8.02 5.45
N GLY A 155 -1.13 6.77 5.91
CA GLY A 155 0.00 5.85 5.74
C GLY A 155 -0.28 4.51 6.40
N LYS A 156 0.67 3.59 6.35
CA LYS A 156 0.59 2.35 7.12
C LYS A 156 0.63 2.67 8.62
N ARG A 157 -0.12 1.91 9.42
CA ARG A 157 -0.20 2.12 10.89
C ARG A 157 1.16 2.18 11.56
N ASP A 158 2.07 1.29 11.20
CA ASP A 158 3.41 1.25 11.79
C ASP A 158 4.17 2.55 11.52
N VAL A 159 4.10 3.07 10.28
CA VAL A 159 4.73 4.34 9.88
C VAL A 159 4.09 5.52 10.61
N LEU A 160 2.75 5.60 10.65
CA LEU A 160 2.04 6.68 11.32
C LEU A 160 2.33 6.74 12.82
N ASN A 161 2.55 5.59 13.47
CA ASN A 161 2.85 5.54 14.90
C ASN A 161 4.20 6.18 15.25
N GLU A 162 5.14 6.21 14.32
CA GLU A 162 6.48 6.79 14.51
C GLU A 162 6.52 8.32 14.26
N ILE A 163 5.43 8.90 13.71
CA ILE A 163 5.36 10.32 13.36
C ILE A 163 4.64 11.09 14.46
N ASP A 164 5.34 12.01 15.11
CA ASP A 164 4.77 12.86 16.15
C ASP A 164 4.42 14.27 15.63
N GLU A 165 5.08 14.74 14.58
CA GLU A 165 4.85 16.03 13.92
C GLU A 165 5.22 15.96 12.45
N ILE A 166 4.71 16.90 11.63
CA ILE A 166 5.08 17.11 10.23
C ILE A 166 5.56 18.56 10.10
N SER A 167 6.54 18.79 9.23
CA SER A 167 7.03 20.13 8.93
C SER A 167 6.77 20.48 7.47
N THR A 168 6.65 21.80 7.21
CA THR A 168 6.71 22.33 5.85
C THR A 168 8.16 22.59 5.46
N GLU A 169 8.39 22.90 4.18
CA GLU A 169 9.61 23.61 3.79
C GLU A 169 9.72 24.93 4.57
N ALA A 170 10.97 25.37 4.83
CA ALA A 170 11.22 26.58 5.60
C ALA A 170 10.89 27.84 4.77
N ILE A 171 10.18 28.79 5.38
CA ILE A 171 9.94 30.11 4.78
C ILE A 171 11.17 31.01 5.00
N ASP A 172 11.77 31.50 3.92
CA ASP A 172 12.88 32.43 3.97
C ASP A 172 12.36 33.88 4.21
N LEU A 173 12.41 34.31 5.48
CA LEU A 173 11.93 35.65 5.88
C LEU A 173 12.68 36.80 5.19
N SER A 174 13.91 36.59 4.73
CA SER A 174 14.64 37.61 4.02
C SER A 174 14.05 38.04 2.66
N LYS A 175 13.11 37.23 2.15
CA LYS A 175 12.37 37.44 0.90
C LYS A 175 10.95 37.97 1.13
N VAL A 176 10.55 38.10 2.39
CA VAL A 176 9.20 38.57 2.75
C VAL A 176 9.25 40.09 2.90
N GLU A 177 8.78 40.81 1.89
CA GLU A 177 8.83 42.28 1.82
C GLU A 177 7.51 42.94 2.22
N GLN A 178 6.40 42.19 2.24
CA GLN A 178 5.06 42.68 2.57
C GLN A 178 4.21 41.57 3.18
N SER A 179 3.12 41.96 3.85
CA SER A 179 2.11 41.01 4.31
C SER A 179 1.48 40.30 3.12
N ASP A 180 1.51 38.97 3.12
CA ASP A 180 0.96 38.15 2.03
C ASP A 180 0.66 36.73 2.52
N THR A 181 0.00 35.93 1.67
CA THR A 181 -0.23 34.49 1.90
C THR A 181 0.73 33.68 1.02
N TYR A 182 1.51 32.84 1.65
CA TYR A 182 2.50 31.98 1.01
C TYR A 182 1.98 30.55 0.95
N VAL A 183 2.11 29.92 -0.22
CA VAL A 183 1.82 28.47 -0.39
C VAL A 183 3.13 27.74 -0.19
N VAL A 184 3.17 26.89 0.83
CA VAL A 184 4.40 26.23 1.28
C VAL A 184 4.23 24.71 1.15
N PRO A 185 5.14 24.02 0.44
CA PRO A 185 5.13 22.56 0.37
C PRO A 185 5.33 21.92 1.74
N ILE A 186 4.67 20.79 1.94
CA ILE A 186 4.81 19.98 3.15
C ILE A 186 5.85 18.89 2.90
N ASP A 187 6.76 18.68 3.85
CA ASP A 187 7.80 17.64 3.77
C ASP A 187 7.28 16.34 4.41
N PHE A 188 6.87 15.40 3.56
CA PHE A 188 6.34 14.12 4.01
C PHE A 188 7.43 13.06 4.10
N PRO A 189 7.49 12.29 5.21
CA PRO A 189 8.30 11.08 5.28
C PRO A 189 7.86 10.04 4.25
N GLU A 190 8.75 9.09 3.92
CA GLU A 190 8.45 8.01 2.99
C GLU A 190 7.24 7.18 3.43
N GLY A 191 6.31 6.95 2.51
CA GLY A 191 5.09 6.17 2.77
C GLY A 191 3.94 6.96 3.40
N VAL A 192 4.09 8.28 3.59
CA VAL A 192 3.07 9.17 4.15
C VAL A 192 2.59 10.15 3.11
N ILE A 193 1.30 10.40 3.11
CA ILE A 193 0.64 11.42 2.27
C ILE A 193 -0.39 12.19 3.09
N ALA A 194 -0.82 13.33 2.57
CA ALA A 194 -2.01 14.03 3.03
C ALA A 194 -2.97 14.30 1.86
N ASN A 195 -4.11 14.91 2.15
CA ASN A 195 -5.05 15.31 1.09
C ASN A 195 -4.51 16.49 0.27
N ASN A 196 -3.68 17.33 0.89
CA ASN A 196 -2.99 18.45 0.25
C ASN A 196 -1.48 18.29 0.43
N GLU A 197 -0.71 18.57 -0.60
CA GLU A 197 0.76 18.53 -0.56
C GLU A 197 1.37 19.89 -0.16
N GLU A 198 0.55 20.93 -0.07
CA GLU A 198 0.91 22.30 0.24
C GLU A 198 -0.04 22.90 1.27
N VAL A 199 0.42 23.90 1.99
CA VAL A 199 -0.35 24.64 2.99
C VAL A 199 -0.22 26.15 2.75
N GLU A 200 -1.31 26.88 2.99
CA GLU A 200 -1.32 28.34 2.98
C GLU A 200 -0.88 28.88 4.34
N VAL A 201 0.13 29.75 4.33
CA VAL A 201 0.66 30.45 5.50
C VAL A 201 0.50 31.95 5.29
N SER A 202 -0.31 32.60 6.11
CA SER A 202 -0.47 34.04 6.10
C SER A 202 0.59 34.69 6.99
N ILE A 203 1.33 35.64 6.46
CA ILE A 203 2.33 36.44 7.17
C ILE A 203 1.89 37.88 7.21
N GLU A 204 1.71 38.42 8.40
CA GLU A 204 1.40 39.84 8.62
C GLU A 204 2.64 40.54 9.18
N LEU A 205 3.02 41.63 8.51
CA LEU A 205 4.16 42.46 8.86
C LEU A 205 3.71 43.84 9.34
N THR A 206 4.47 44.40 10.24
CA THR A 206 4.33 45.79 10.67
C THR A 206 5.64 46.55 10.50
N GLU A 207 5.60 47.89 10.28
CA GLU A 207 6.77 48.70 10.22
C GLU A 207 7.33 48.97 11.64
N GLU A 208 8.63 48.73 11.84
CA GLU A 208 9.32 49.13 13.06
C GLU A 208 9.37 50.65 13.16
N ARG A 209 8.70 51.21 14.18
CA ARG A 209 8.85 52.61 14.50
C ARG A 209 10.20 52.87 15.15
N VAL A 210 11.15 53.34 14.37
CA VAL A 210 12.40 53.88 14.92
C VAL A 210 12.04 55.14 15.70
N PHE A 211 12.00 55.08 17.03
CA PHE A 211 11.95 56.27 17.86
C PHE A 211 13.36 56.90 17.82
N GLU A 212 13.57 57.92 16.97
CA GLU A 212 14.71 58.81 17.12
C GLU A 212 14.62 59.47 18.51
N GLU A 213 15.58 59.14 19.41
CA GLU A 213 15.77 59.90 20.64
C GLU A 213 16.11 61.35 20.26
N VAL A 214 15.10 62.24 20.30
CA VAL A 214 15.31 63.67 20.20
C VAL A 214 16.11 64.10 21.43
N GLY A 215 17.43 64.24 21.29
CA GLY A 215 18.33 64.76 22.30
C GLY A 215 17.88 66.15 22.72
N VAL A 216 17.25 66.26 23.88
CA VAL A 216 16.97 67.56 24.51
C VAL A 216 18.28 68.14 25.02
N GLU A 217 18.90 69.02 24.20
CA GLU A 217 19.96 69.92 24.68
C GLU A 217 19.38 70.88 25.72
N THR A 218 19.64 70.61 26.98
CA THR A 218 19.42 71.58 28.06
C THR A 218 20.49 72.67 27.96
N ARG A 219 20.12 73.82 27.32
CA ARG A 219 20.91 75.06 27.44
C ARG A 219 20.88 75.53 28.91
N GLY A 220 21.97 75.31 29.60
CA GLY A 220 22.22 75.94 30.88
C GLY A 220 22.39 77.45 30.70
N THR A 221 21.44 78.23 31.22
CA THR A 221 21.62 79.66 31.43
C THR A 221 22.37 79.87 32.72
N ASN A 222 23.65 80.29 32.58
CA ASN A 222 24.35 80.99 33.66
C ASN A 222 23.84 82.39 33.84
N ASN A 223 23.51 82.77 35.09
CA ASN A 223 23.64 84.11 35.60
C ASN A 223 24.06 84.04 37.08
#